data_a5630b8620025a3fc645f52ee50bffcc
#
_entry.id   a5630b8620025a3fc645f52ee50bffcc
#
_cell.length_a   1.000
_cell.length_b   1.000
_cell.length_c   1.000
_cell.angle_alpha   90.00
_cell.angle_beta   90.00
_cell.angle_gamma   90.00
#
_symmetry.space_group_name_H-M   'P 1'
#
loop_
_entity.id
_entity.type
_entity.pdbx_description
1 polymer ?
#
loop_
_entity_poly.entity_id
_entity_poly.type
_entity_poly.pdbx_seq_one_letter_code
_entity_poly.pdbx_strand_id
1 'polypeptide(L)'
;MAIDNKDKKVLKSSIEREQNELACSAEREKIKGSKNLNVPHLRFPKFSGEWEICKVSELLDFYSTNSLSWEQLEYGEKAMMNLHYGLIHVGLPTMVDLRRDKLPNVKEGNMPKNFELCKEGDVAFADASEDTNEVAKVIELFNLDNKDIVCGLHTIHGRDNKNKTIVGFKGYAFSSSAFHNQIRRIAQGTKIYSISTKNFSECYVGIPSKAEQTKIATLLRLIDERIATQNKIIEKYESLIKGIAQHCIKESTSGNTYVKLGNICQITTGKLDANEQVDNGIYPFFTCAEQPFKIDSFAFDTEALLISGNGANLGYINY
;
A
#
# COMPACT_ATOMS: atom_id res chain seq x y z
N MET A 1 -41.00 18.28 -23.57
CA MET A 1 -39.59 18.45 -23.99
C MET A 1 -38.76 17.41 -23.26
N ALA A 2 -38.15 16.50 -23.95
CA ALA A 2 -37.28 15.49 -23.34
C ALA A 2 -35.88 16.12 -23.14
N ILE A 3 -35.40 16.08 -21.92
CA ILE A 3 -34.05 16.60 -21.57
C ILE A 3 -33.03 15.65 -22.20
N ASP A 4 -32.12 16.21 -22.99
CA ASP A 4 -31.09 15.47 -23.72
C ASP A 4 -30.16 14.70 -22.76
N ASN A 5 -29.63 13.56 -23.18
CA ASN A 5 -28.76 12.70 -22.37
C ASN A 5 -27.46 13.40 -21.93
N LYS A 6 -27.03 14.42 -22.68
CA LYS A 6 -25.88 15.28 -22.32
C LYS A 6 -26.20 16.18 -21.13
N ASP A 7 -27.39 16.76 -21.11
CA ASP A 7 -27.85 17.62 -20.01
C ASP A 7 -28.11 16.83 -18.72
N LYS A 8 -28.60 15.58 -18.83
CA LYS A 8 -28.75 14.67 -17.69
C LYS A 8 -27.39 14.31 -17.06
N LYS A 9 -26.35 14.14 -17.86
CA LYS A 9 -25.00 13.83 -17.38
C LYS A 9 -24.34 15.03 -16.69
N VAL A 10 -24.57 16.23 -17.20
CA VAL A 10 -24.10 17.50 -16.58
C VAL A 10 -24.84 17.79 -15.28
N LEU A 11 -26.16 17.56 -15.25
CA LEU A 11 -26.99 17.75 -14.05
C LEU A 11 -26.59 16.75 -12.95
N LYS A 12 -26.33 15.49 -13.31
CA LYS A 12 -25.91 14.46 -12.35
C LYS A 12 -24.53 14.77 -11.77
N SER A 13 -23.60 15.27 -12.58
CA SER A 13 -22.25 15.68 -12.11
C SER A 13 -22.29 16.95 -11.25
N SER A 14 -23.22 17.88 -11.47
CA SER A 14 -23.38 19.06 -10.61
C SER A 14 -24.06 18.72 -9.27
N ILE A 15 -25.05 17.83 -9.26
CA ILE A 15 -25.69 17.34 -8.04
C ILE A 15 -24.70 16.55 -7.17
N GLU A 16 -23.86 15.70 -7.77
CA GLU A 16 -22.81 14.97 -7.08
C GLU A 16 -21.72 15.91 -6.52
N ARG A 17 -21.43 17.03 -7.21
CA ARG A 17 -20.51 18.08 -6.71
C ARG A 17 -21.10 18.82 -5.51
N GLU A 18 -22.38 19.25 -5.58
CA GLU A 18 -23.06 19.90 -4.47
C GLU A 18 -23.20 18.96 -3.26
N GLN A 19 -23.49 17.67 -3.46
CA GLN A 19 -23.54 16.70 -2.38
C GLN A 19 -22.19 16.46 -1.73
N ASN A 20 -21.09 16.45 -2.49
CA ASN A 20 -19.73 16.34 -1.97
C ASN A 20 -19.29 17.62 -1.24
N GLU A 21 -19.64 18.79 -1.74
CA GLU A 21 -19.38 20.08 -1.06
C GLU A 21 -20.20 20.23 0.24
N LEU A 22 -21.45 19.76 0.23
CA LEU A 22 -22.31 19.70 1.42
C LEU A 22 -21.80 18.67 2.45
N ALA A 23 -21.30 17.52 2.01
CA ALA A 23 -20.70 16.51 2.90
C ALA A 23 -19.42 17.04 3.54
N CYS A 24 -18.56 17.71 2.76
CA CYS A 24 -17.37 18.39 3.28
C CYS A 24 -17.71 19.53 4.25
N SER A 25 -18.75 20.32 3.96
CA SER A 25 -19.16 21.42 4.83
C SER A 25 -19.83 20.93 6.11
N ALA A 26 -20.63 19.86 6.06
CA ALA A 26 -21.23 19.24 7.23
C ALA A 26 -20.19 18.58 8.15
N GLU A 27 -19.09 18.08 7.60
CA GLU A 27 -17.96 17.64 8.41
C GLU A 27 -17.16 18.81 8.99
N ARG A 28 -17.01 19.92 8.27
CA ARG A 28 -16.49 21.17 8.84
C ARG A 28 -17.25 21.60 10.08
N GLU A 29 -18.58 21.53 10.05
CA GLU A 29 -19.43 21.88 11.20
C GLU A 29 -19.36 20.84 12.32
N LYS A 30 -19.29 19.54 12.00
CA LYS A 30 -19.04 18.48 12.99
C LYS A 30 -17.64 18.60 13.60
N ILE A 31 -16.62 18.92 12.80
CA ILE A 31 -15.25 19.18 13.25
C ILE A 31 -15.21 20.46 14.12
N LYS A 32 -15.96 21.51 13.78
CA LYS A 32 -16.06 22.75 14.57
C LYS A 32 -16.95 22.65 15.80
N GLY A 33 -17.97 21.78 15.77
CA GLY A 33 -18.97 21.66 16.84
C GLY A 33 -18.63 20.65 17.94
N SER A 34 -17.66 19.77 17.76
CA SER A 34 -17.22 18.83 18.78
C SER A 34 -16.00 19.35 19.52
N LYS A 35 -16.16 19.64 20.80
CA LYS A 35 -15.11 20.19 21.70
C LYS A 35 -13.84 19.34 21.83
N ASN A 36 -13.72 18.17 21.14
CA ASN A 36 -12.62 17.22 21.29
C ASN A 36 -12.03 16.69 19.98
N LEU A 37 -12.33 17.27 18.80
CA LEU A 37 -11.97 16.68 17.50
C LEU A 37 -10.51 16.93 17.07
N ASN A 38 -9.86 17.92 17.63
CA ASN A 38 -8.49 18.29 17.30
C ASN A 38 -7.45 17.73 18.28
N VAL A 39 -7.86 16.78 19.11
CA VAL A 39 -6.97 16.11 20.07
C VAL A 39 -7.04 14.61 19.85
N PRO A 40 -5.94 13.94 19.50
CA PRO A 40 -5.95 12.50 19.30
C PRO A 40 -6.22 11.76 20.64
N HIS A 41 -6.92 10.61 20.57
CA HIS A 41 -7.20 9.78 21.75
C HIS A 41 -5.92 9.25 22.40
N LEU A 42 -4.90 8.94 21.61
CA LEU A 42 -3.59 8.54 22.09
C LEU A 42 -2.61 9.68 21.84
N ARG A 43 -2.04 10.21 22.93
CA ARG A 43 -1.13 11.34 22.89
C ARG A 43 -0.02 11.21 23.94
N PHE A 44 1.15 11.72 23.62
CA PHE A 44 2.23 11.81 24.61
C PHE A 44 1.83 12.74 25.77
N PRO A 45 2.01 12.33 27.04
CA PRO A 45 1.49 13.05 28.23
C PRO A 45 1.99 14.50 28.37
N LYS A 46 3.12 14.84 27.74
CA LYS A 46 3.73 16.18 27.83
C LYS A 46 3.10 17.22 26.90
N PHE A 47 2.22 16.79 26.01
CA PHE A 47 1.59 17.69 25.02
C PHE A 47 0.13 17.92 25.37
N SER A 48 -0.31 19.16 25.28
CA SER A 48 -1.67 19.61 25.52
C SER A 48 -2.12 20.58 24.46
N GLY A 49 -3.38 20.98 24.47
CA GLY A 49 -3.96 21.87 23.46
C GLY A 49 -4.42 21.12 22.21
N GLU A 50 -5.04 21.82 21.32
CA GLU A 50 -5.59 21.28 20.07
C GLU A 50 -4.51 21.25 18.97
N TRP A 51 -4.67 20.31 18.04
CA TRP A 51 -3.91 20.33 16.80
C TRP A 51 -4.50 21.35 15.81
N GLU A 52 -3.67 22.01 15.03
CA GLU A 52 -4.13 22.83 13.91
C GLU A 52 -4.74 21.92 12.85
N ILE A 53 -5.99 22.18 12.45
CA ILE A 53 -6.59 21.51 11.30
C ILE A 53 -6.24 22.33 10.06
N CYS A 54 -5.38 21.75 9.23
CA CYS A 54 -4.84 22.40 8.05
C CYS A 54 -5.43 21.77 6.79
N LYS A 55 -5.88 22.60 5.86
CA LYS A 55 -6.27 22.15 4.52
C LYS A 55 -5.03 21.71 3.74
N VAL A 56 -5.13 20.65 2.95
CA VAL A 56 -3.98 20.14 2.17
C VAL A 56 -3.40 21.22 1.26
N SER A 57 -4.25 22.03 0.61
CA SER A 57 -3.82 23.19 -0.20
C SER A 57 -3.16 24.32 0.59
N GLU A 58 -3.39 24.38 1.90
CA GLU A 58 -2.71 25.33 2.79
C GLU A 58 -1.39 24.79 3.32
N LEU A 59 -1.21 23.47 3.27
CA LEU A 59 -0.01 22.78 3.71
C LEU A 59 0.98 22.55 2.57
N LEU A 60 0.48 22.02 1.43
CA LEU A 60 1.31 21.55 0.32
C LEU A 60 1.12 22.42 -0.92
N ASP A 61 2.23 22.76 -1.55
CA ASP A 61 2.28 23.18 -2.94
C ASP A 61 2.47 21.94 -3.82
N PHE A 62 1.75 21.88 -4.95
CA PHE A 62 1.78 20.74 -5.86
C PHE A 62 2.68 21.03 -7.06
N TYR A 63 3.42 20.01 -7.47
CA TYR A 63 4.39 20.08 -8.54
C TYR A 63 4.06 19.12 -9.68
N SER A 64 4.57 19.42 -10.86
CA SER A 64 4.38 18.57 -12.04
C SER A 64 5.07 17.22 -11.87
N THR A 65 4.43 16.18 -12.39
CA THR A 65 4.95 14.83 -12.46
C THR A 65 5.12 14.41 -13.91
N ASN A 66 5.91 13.40 -14.18
CA ASN A 66 6.12 12.89 -15.54
C ASN A 66 5.21 11.68 -15.82
N SER A 67 5.13 11.28 -17.10
CA SER A 67 4.30 10.17 -17.57
C SER A 67 5.11 8.95 -18.02
N LEU A 68 6.33 8.79 -17.52
CA LEU A 68 7.19 7.67 -17.90
C LEU A 68 6.60 6.34 -17.43
N SER A 69 6.49 5.39 -18.37
CA SER A 69 6.09 4.01 -18.10
C SER A 69 7.28 3.17 -17.63
N TRP A 70 7.02 1.95 -17.12
CA TRP A 70 8.06 1.01 -16.72
C TRP A 70 9.05 0.66 -17.84
N GLU A 71 8.63 0.67 -19.10
CA GLU A 71 9.49 0.41 -20.26
C GLU A 71 10.59 1.46 -20.43
N GLN A 72 10.35 2.67 -19.92
CA GLN A 72 11.27 3.82 -19.99
C GLN A 72 12.17 3.93 -18.75
N LEU A 73 12.04 2.98 -17.83
CA LEU A 73 12.77 2.92 -16.57
C LEU A 73 13.68 1.69 -16.54
N GLU A 74 14.78 1.78 -15.80
CA GLU A 74 15.71 0.68 -15.56
C GLU A 74 16.38 0.81 -14.20
N TYR A 75 16.75 -0.30 -13.58
CA TYR A 75 17.58 -0.26 -12.37
C TYR A 75 19.07 -0.16 -12.76
N GLY A 76 19.81 0.69 -12.05
CA GLY A 76 21.23 0.91 -12.30
C GLY A 76 21.77 2.11 -11.51
N GLU A 77 23.00 2.51 -11.82
CA GLU A 77 23.68 3.65 -11.19
C GLU A 77 23.68 4.87 -12.13
N LYS A 78 22.51 5.42 -12.42
CA LYS A 78 22.37 6.63 -13.24
C LYS A 78 21.91 7.83 -12.40
N ALA A 79 22.09 9.02 -12.97
CA ALA A 79 21.92 10.28 -12.24
C ALA A 79 20.48 10.63 -11.88
N MET A 80 19.47 10.23 -12.68
CA MET A 80 18.08 10.63 -12.47
C MET A 80 17.20 9.43 -12.14
N MET A 81 16.61 9.42 -10.95
CA MET A 81 15.69 8.39 -10.49
C MET A 81 14.24 8.82 -10.74
N ASN A 82 13.36 7.84 -10.93
CA ASN A 82 11.92 8.07 -11.11
C ASN A 82 11.12 7.34 -10.03
N LEU A 83 10.24 8.06 -9.36
CA LEU A 83 9.29 7.52 -8.41
C LEU A 83 7.98 7.18 -9.11
N HIS A 84 7.85 5.95 -9.60
CA HIS A 84 6.64 5.45 -10.23
C HIS A 84 5.60 5.02 -9.18
N TYR A 85 4.30 5.29 -9.42
CA TYR A 85 3.21 4.98 -8.48
C TYR A 85 3.17 3.51 -8.02
N GLY A 86 3.50 2.58 -8.91
CA GLY A 86 3.56 1.15 -8.58
C GLY A 86 4.51 0.83 -7.43
N LEU A 87 5.59 1.60 -7.25
CA LEU A 87 6.50 1.46 -6.13
C LEU A 87 5.90 1.97 -4.81
N ILE A 88 5.01 2.96 -4.89
CA ILE A 88 4.26 3.45 -3.72
C ILE A 88 3.30 2.37 -3.22
N HIS A 89 2.65 1.64 -4.15
CA HIS A 89 1.77 0.52 -3.79
C HIS A 89 2.54 -0.69 -3.26
N VAL A 90 3.65 -1.04 -3.92
CA VAL A 90 4.43 -2.24 -3.58
C VAL A 90 5.92 -1.92 -3.63
N GLY A 91 6.62 -2.14 -2.53
CA GLY A 91 8.08 -2.12 -2.49
C GLY A 91 8.71 -0.94 -1.73
N LEU A 92 8.00 0.18 -1.52
CA LEU A 92 8.54 1.29 -0.74
C LEU A 92 7.87 1.41 0.64
N PRO A 93 8.65 1.72 1.68
CA PRO A 93 8.12 2.09 2.99
C PRO A 93 7.53 3.51 2.95
N THR A 94 6.72 3.86 3.96
CA THR A 94 6.19 5.22 4.11
C THR A 94 7.30 6.27 4.17
N MET A 95 8.42 5.95 4.84
CA MET A 95 9.62 6.80 4.90
C MET A 95 10.70 6.25 3.97
N VAL A 96 10.88 6.87 2.80
CA VAL A 96 11.87 6.46 1.81
C VAL A 96 13.24 7.04 2.14
N ASP A 97 14.23 6.17 2.29
CA ASP A 97 15.62 6.49 2.56
C ASP A 97 16.52 5.86 1.49
N LEU A 98 17.03 6.64 0.56
CA LEU A 98 17.80 6.17 -0.59
C LEU A 98 19.19 5.61 -0.28
N ARG A 99 19.59 5.62 0.99
CA ARG A 99 20.77 4.84 1.42
C ARG A 99 20.49 3.33 1.42
N ARG A 100 19.22 2.93 1.50
CA ARG A 100 18.74 1.54 1.58
C ARG A 100 17.67 1.19 0.54
N ASP A 101 16.79 2.13 0.22
CA ASP A 101 15.69 1.93 -0.70
C ASP A 101 16.15 2.23 -2.14
N LYS A 102 15.64 1.48 -3.10
CA LYS A 102 16.07 1.60 -4.51
C LYS A 102 14.91 2.09 -5.36
N LEU A 103 15.18 3.09 -6.17
CA LEU A 103 14.30 3.55 -7.24
C LEU A 103 14.91 3.24 -8.60
N PRO A 104 14.09 3.00 -9.64
CA PRO A 104 14.60 2.90 -11.00
C PRO A 104 15.07 4.24 -11.51
N ASN A 105 16.02 4.23 -12.43
CA ASN A 105 16.50 5.39 -13.17
C ASN A 105 15.72 5.57 -14.46
N VAL A 106 15.68 6.80 -14.94
CA VAL A 106 15.18 7.12 -16.28
C VAL A 106 16.19 6.62 -17.31
N LYS A 107 15.74 5.81 -18.28
CA LYS A 107 16.59 5.35 -19.41
C LYS A 107 17.08 6.54 -20.24
N GLU A 108 18.26 6.39 -20.78
CA GLU A 108 18.85 7.37 -21.69
C GLU A 108 17.90 7.69 -22.85
N GLY A 109 17.77 8.98 -23.20
CA GLY A 109 16.88 9.46 -24.25
C GLY A 109 15.41 9.66 -23.80
N ASN A 110 15.03 9.23 -22.58
CA ASN A 110 13.65 9.40 -22.08
C ASN A 110 13.51 10.51 -21.01
N MET A 111 14.54 11.33 -20.84
CA MET A 111 14.49 12.44 -19.88
C MET A 111 13.30 13.37 -20.17
N PRO A 112 12.45 13.67 -19.18
CA PRO A 112 11.37 14.64 -19.34
C PRO A 112 11.93 16.01 -19.70
N LYS A 113 11.26 16.74 -20.59
CA LYS A 113 11.70 18.12 -20.97
C LYS A 113 11.54 19.10 -19.82
N ASN A 114 10.45 18.93 -19.06
CA ASN A 114 10.14 19.74 -17.88
C ASN A 114 9.95 18.77 -16.71
N PHE A 115 10.64 19.03 -15.62
CA PHE A 115 10.52 18.25 -14.40
C PHE A 115 10.82 19.12 -13.17
N GLU A 116 10.29 18.72 -12.04
CA GLU A 116 10.64 19.26 -10.72
C GLU A 116 11.39 18.18 -9.94
N LEU A 117 12.57 18.53 -9.46
CA LEU A 117 13.34 17.64 -8.56
C LEU A 117 12.67 17.56 -7.20
N CYS A 118 12.55 16.37 -6.69
CA CYS A 118 12.12 16.13 -5.32
C CYS A 118 13.16 16.61 -4.31
N LYS A 119 12.67 17.03 -3.16
CA LYS A 119 13.49 17.45 -2.01
C LYS A 119 13.19 16.56 -0.79
N GLU A 120 14.10 16.55 0.16
CA GLU A 120 13.83 15.89 1.45
C GLU A 120 12.60 16.49 2.10
N GLY A 121 11.73 15.62 2.59
CA GLY A 121 10.44 15.99 3.13
C GLY A 121 9.32 16.14 2.09
N ASP A 122 9.57 16.06 0.77
CA ASP A 122 8.50 15.97 -0.21
C ASP A 122 7.69 14.69 -0.01
N VAL A 123 6.41 14.77 -0.33
CA VAL A 123 5.49 13.63 -0.31
C VAL A 123 5.00 13.30 -1.72
N ALA A 124 4.88 12.03 -2.00
CA ALA A 124 4.27 11.55 -3.23
C ALA A 124 3.12 10.59 -2.90
N PHE A 125 1.98 10.82 -3.53
CA PHE A 125 0.77 10.02 -3.36
C PHE A 125 0.47 9.29 -4.66
N ALA A 126 0.07 8.01 -4.58
CA ALA A 126 -0.48 7.32 -5.74
C ALA A 126 -1.90 7.84 -6.01
N ASP A 127 -2.13 8.43 -7.19
CA ASP A 127 -3.43 9.04 -7.53
C ASP A 127 -4.49 8.01 -7.92
N ALA A 128 -4.10 6.77 -8.20
CA ALA A 128 -4.99 5.70 -8.64
C ALA A 128 -4.63 4.34 -8.00
N SER A 129 -5.66 3.51 -7.75
CA SER A 129 -5.53 2.14 -7.24
C SER A 129 -6.75 1.29 -7.60
N GLU A 130 -6.59 -0.03 -7.64
CA GLU A 130 -7.71 -0.97 -7.72
C GLU A 130 -8.46 -1.10 -6.38
N ASP A 131 -7.82 -0.78 -5.26
CA ASP A 131 -8.43 -0.77 -3.93
C ASP A 131 -8.60 0.67 -3.43
N THR A 132 -9.81 1.00 -2.97
CA THR A 132 -10.13 2.31 -2.38
C THR A 132 -9.31 2.64 -1.13
N ASN A 133 -8.80 1.63 -0.42
CA ASN A 133 -7.94 1.81 0.74
C ASN A 133 -6.50 2.18 0.36
N GLU A 134 -6.09 1.89 -0.87
CA GLU A 134 -4.75 2.15 -1.39
C GLU A 134 -4.67 3.43 -2.24
N VAL A 135 -5.80 4.06 -2.58
CA VAL A 135 -5.81 5.36 -3.25
C VAL A 135 -5.24 6.42 -2.31
N ALA A 136 -4.42 7.31 -2.82
CA ALA A 136 -3.60 8.26 -2.07
C ALA A 136 -2.65 7.63 -1.06
N LYS A 137 -2.26 6.36 -1.26
CA LYS A 137 -1.13 5.80 -0.53
C LYS A 137 0.07 6.71 -0.70
N VAL A 138 0.75 7.00 0.40
CA VAL A 138 1.76 8.05 0.47
C VAL A 138 3.11 7.50 0.86
N ILE A 139 4.14 8.12 0.29
CA ILE A 139 5.51 8.05 0.79
C ILE A 139 6.01 9.47 1.08
N GLU A 140 6.91 9.60 2.04
CA GLU A 140 7.69 10.81 2.28
C GLU A 140 9.16 10.53 1.99
N LEU A 141 9.80 11.40 1.22
CA LEU A 141 11.23 11.33 0.92
C LEU A 141 12.02 11.80 2.14
N PHE A 142 12.43 10.85 2.97
CA PHE A 142 13.09 11.11 4.24
C PHE A 142 14.57 11.44 4.09
N ASN A 143 15.27 10.74 3.17
CA ASN A 143 16.67 10.96 2.88
C ASN A 143 16.96 10.64 1.41
N LEU A 144 17.47 11.59 0.67
CA LEU A 144 17.76 11.47 -0.76
C LEU A 144 19.17 10.95 -1.07
N ASP A 145 20.05 10.91 -0.09
CA ASP A 145 21.46 10.48 -0.32
C ASP A 145 22.14 11.23 -1.48
N ASN A 146 21.83 12.53 -1.62
CA ASN A 146 22.26 13.42 -2.71
C ASN A 146 21.90 12.92 -4.13
N LYS A 147 20.81 12.15 -4.28
CA LYS A 147 20.32 11.64 -5.56
C LYS A 147 19.20 12.51 -6.09
N ASP A 148 19.16 12.67 -7.41
CA ASP A 148 18.12 13.40 -8.10
C ASP A 148 16.93 12.49 -8.39
N ILE A 149 15.74 12.91 -7.96
CA ILE A 149 14.49 12.16 -8.11
C ILE A 149 13.44 13.04 -8.75
N VAL A 150 12.65 12.45 -9.64
CA VAL A 150 11.42 13.04 -10.19
C VAL A 150 10.22 12.16 -9.88
N CYS A 151 9.08 12.77 -9.57
CA CYS A 151 7.82 12.05 -9.42
C CYS A 151 7.29 11.60 -10.79
N GLY A 152 6.92 10.33 -10.88
CA GLY A 152 6.53 9.64 -12.11
C GLY A 152 5.03 9.61 -12.36
N LEU A 153 4.65 8.71 -13.26
CA LEU A 153 3.29 8.45 -13.68
C LEU A 153 2.37 8.15 -12.48
N HIS A 154 1.15 8.68 -12.54
CA HIS A 154 0.11 8.45 -11.53
C HIS A 154 0.54 8.79 -10.10
N THR A 155 1.30 9.89 -9.96
CA THR A 155 1.66 10.43 -8.65
C THR A 155 1.19 11.87 -8.48
N ILE A 156 0.85 12.24 -7.26
CA ILE A 156 0.67 13.64 -6.84
C ILE A 156 1.89 14.03 -6.01
N HIS A 157 2.67 14.99 -6.50
CA HIS A 157 3.88 15.49 -5.81
C HIS A 157 3.53 16.72 -4.98
N GLY A 158 3.78 16.67 -3.68
CA GLY A 158 3.50 17.73 -2.73
C GLY A 158 4.70 18.12 -1.88
N ARG A 159 4.89 19.43 -1.65
CA ARG A 159 5.96 20.01 -0.84
C ARG A 159 5.42 21.03 0.16
N ASP A 160 5.87 20.97 1.40
CA ASP A 160 5.57 21.97 2.42
C ASP A 160 6.60 23.11 2.38
N ASN A 161 6.37 24.09 1.51
CA ASN A 161 7.22 25.30 1.43
C ASN A 161 7.00 26.26 2.60
N LYS A 162 5.94 26.08 3.39
CA LYS A 162 5.60 26.93 4.54
C LYS A 162 6.26 26.45 5.82
N ASN A 163 6.96 25.33 5.76
CA ASN A 163 7.66 24.74 6.90
C ASN A 163 6.76 24.52 8.14
N LYS A 164 5.50 24.16 7.91
CA LYS A 164 4.55 23.79 8.97
C LYS A 164 4.87 22.44 9.60
N THR A 165 5.52 21.57 8.84
CA THR A 165 5.85 20.20 9.26
C THR A 165 7.36 19.98 9.30
N ILE A 166 7.76 18.97 10.05
CA ILE A 166 9.13 18.43 9.99
C ILE A 166 9.24 17.33 8.94
N VAL A 167 10.44 17.06 8.46
CA VAL A 167 10.73 15.87 7.64
C VAL A 167 10.46 14.61 8.47
N GLY A 168 9.77 13.64 7.88
CA GLY A 168 9.41 12.38 8.51
C GLY A 168 8.05 12.36 9.23
N PHE A 169 7.29 13.46 9.21
CA PHE A 169 5.96 13.52 9.84
C PHE A 169 4.81 13.36 8.84
N LYS A 170 4.94 13.97 7.66
CA LYS A 170 3.84 14.03 6.68
C LYS A 170 3.40 12.65 6.17
N GLY A 171 4.35 11.77 5.89
CA GLY A 171 4.04 10.42 5.46
C GLY A 171 3.12 9.70 6.44
N TYR A 172 3.39 9.78 7.74
CA TYR A 172 2.52 9.20 8.77
C TYR A 172 1.19 9.93 8.94
N ALA A 173 1.20 11.25 8.90
CA ALA A 173 -0.02 12.05 9.03
C ALA A 173 -1.01 11.72 7.90
N PHE A 174 -0.54 11.65 6.66
CA PHE A 174 -1.34 11.31 5.50
C PHE A 174 -1.69 9.81 5.40
N SER A 175 -0.96 8.92 6.05
CA SER A 175 -1.31 7.49 6.20
C SER A 175 -2.37 7.24 7.28
N SER A 176 -2.80 8.26 8.02
CA SER A 176 -3.78 8.08 9.10
C SER A 176 -5.15 7.69 8.58
N SER A 177 -5.88 6.87 9.35
CA SER A 177 -7.26 6.48 9.02
C SER A 177 -8.20 7.69 8.89
N ALA A 178 -7.97 8.75 9.67
CA ALA A 178 -8.75 9.99 9.60
C ALA A 178 -8.60 10.68 8.23
N PHE A 179 -7.38 10.67 7.68
CA PHE A 179 -7.12 11.20 6.34
C PHE A 179 -7.68 10.27 5.25
N HIS A 180 -7.43 8.97 5.32
CA HIS A 180 -7.94 8.00 4.36
C HIS A 180 -9.47 7.93 4.31
N ASN A 181 -10.16 8.20 5.41
CA ASN A 181 -11.63 8.30 5.41
C ASN A 181 -12.13 9.44 4.50
N GLN A 182 -11.39 10.54 4.39
CA GLN A 182 -11.70 11.62 3.46
C GLN A 182 -11.41 11.20 2.00
N ILE A 183 -10.28 10.55 1.78
CA ILE A 183 -9.88 10.06 0.44
C ILE A 183 -10.93 9.12 -0.14
N ARG A 184 -11.41 8.13 0.64
CA ARG A 184 -12.44 7.19 0.20
C ARG A 184 -13.74 7.86 -0.26
N ARG A 185 -14.05 9.05 0.24
CA ARG A 185 -15.26 9.79 -0.15
C ARG A 185 -15.08 10.55 -1.45
N ILE A 186 -13.85 10.94 -1.80
CA ILE A 186 -13.56 11.70 -3.02
C ILE A 186 -13.03 10.83 -4.16
N ALA A 187 -12.65 9.58 -3.88
CA ALA A 187 -12.20 8.62 -4.88
C ALA A 187 -13.33 8.29 -5.87
N GLN A 188 -13.02 8.28 -7.15
CA GLN A 188 -13.96 8.03 -8.25
C GLN A 188 -13.50 6.85 -9.08
N GLY A 189 -14.41 5.99 -9.48
CA GLY A 189 -14.12 4.82 -10.30
C GLY A 189 -14.99 3.62 -9.95
N THR A 190 -14.89 2.56 -10.75
CA THR A 190 -15.61 1.29 -10.52
C THR A 190 -14.69 0.09 -10.43
N LYS A 191 -13.57 0.10 -11.15
CA LYS A 191 -12.51 -0.93 -11.11
C LYS A 191 -11.17 -0.32 -10.68
N ILE A 192 -10.87 0.87 -11.22
CA ILE A 192 -9.73 1.68 -10.81
C ILE A 192 -10.30 2.93 -10.18
N TYR A 193 -9.96 3.16 -8.94
CA TYR A 193 -10.33 4.35 -8.19
C TYR A 193 -9.23 5.39 -8.33
N SER A 194 -9.60 6.63 -8.58
CA SER A 194 -8.64 7.73 -8.72
C SER A 194 -9.11 8.99 -8.01
N ILE A 195 -8.17 9.85 -7.68
CA ILE A 195 -8.40 11.17 -7.10
C ILE A 195 -7.78 12.24 -7.97
N SER A 196 -8.46 13.36 -8.12
CA SER A 196 -7.87 14.56 -8.73
C SER A 196 -7.12 15.38 -7.67
N THR A 197 -6.03 16.03 -8.07
CA THR A 197 -5.30 16.96 -7.19
C THR A 197 -6.22 18.05 -6.64
N LYS A 198 -7.23 18.49 -7.41
CA LYS A 198 -8.23 19.48 -6.97
C LYS A 198 -9.05 18.97 -5.78
N ASN A 199 -9.61 17.74 -5.86
CA ASN A 199 -10.41 17.17 -4.77
C ASN A 199 -9.51 16.84 -3.57
N PHE A 200 -8.32 16.32 -3.83
CA PHE A 200 -7.32 16.01 -2.81
C PHE A 200 -6.92 17.25 -2.00
N SER A 201 -6.74 18.38 -2.67
CA SER A 201 -6.35 19.66 -2.04
C SER A 201 -7.38 20.19 -1.04
N GLU A 202 -8.63 19.74 -1.13
CA GLU A 202 -9.73 20.14 -0.23
C GLU A 202 -9.77 19.32 1.08
N CYS A 203 -9.03 18.22 1.17
CA CYS A 203 -8.93 17.40 2.38
C CYS A 203 -8.19 18.13 3.51
N TYR A 204 -8.32 17.60 4.73
CA TYR A 204 -7.74 18.20 5.93
C TYR A 204 -6.83 17.22 6.66
N VAL A 205 -5.79 17.75 7.27
CA VAL A 205 -4.85 17.00 8.11
C VAL A 205 -4.61 17.75 9.42
N GLY A 206 -4.45 17.00 10.51
CA GLY A 206 -4.12 17.57 11.82
C GLY A 206 -2.61 17.80 11.96
N ILE A 207 -2.21 18.99 12.34
CA ILE A 207 -0.81 19.41 12.49
C ILE A 207 -0.57 19.79 13.96
N PRO A 208 0.17 18.96 14.72
CA PRO A 208 0.62 19.30 16.08
C PRO A 208 1.81 20.27 16.06
N SER A 209 2.24 20.68 17.23
CA SER A 209 3.50 21.42 17.38
C SER A 209 4.69 20.63 16.84
N LYS A 210 5.72 21.28 16.31
CA LYS A 210 6.91 20.62 15.74
C LYS A 210 7.58 19.67 16.74
N ALA A 211 7.57 20.00 18.03
CA ALA A 211 8.09 19.13 19.07
C ALA A 211 7.28 17.83 19.21
N GLU A 212 5.96 17.91 19.09
CA GLU A 212 5.08 16.74 19.10
C GLU A 212 5.20 15.93 17.81
N GLN A 213 5.26 16.60 16.64
CA GLN A 213 5.55 15.96 15.36
C GLN A 213 6.83 15.11 15.44
N THR A 214 7.91 15.66 16.02
CA THR A 214 9.17 14.93 16.19
C THR A 214 9.00 13.68 17.04
N LYS A 215 8.23 13.73 18.11
CA LYS A 215 7.97 12.56 18.96
C LYS A 215 7.16 11.50 18.23
N ILE A 216 6.11 11.92 17.52
CA ILE A 216 5.26 11.01 16.74
C ILE A 216 6.07 10.35 15.64
N ALA A 217 6.76 11.14 14.82
CA ALA A 217 7.56 10.64 13.70
C ALA A 217 8.67 9.69 14.16
N THR A 218 9.36 10.04 15.27
CA THR A 218 10.41 9.18 15.83
C THR A 218 9.84 7.84 16.31
N LEU A 219 8.72 7.85 17.03
CA LEU A 219 8.09 6.61 17.51
C LEU A 219 7.68 5.71 16.35
N LEU A 220 6.95 6.26 15.38
CA LEU A 220 6.44 5.47 14.24
C LEU A 220 7.59 4.94 13.38
N ARG A 221 8.62 5.74 13.12
CA ARG A 221 9.82 5.29 12.41
C ARG A 221 10.53 4.15 13.13
N LEU A 222 10.68 4.21 14.45
CA LEU A 222 11.28 3.12 15.23
C LEU A 222 10.45 1.83 15.17
N ILE A 223 9.11 1.95 15.12
CA ILE A 223 8.22 0.81 14.93
C ILE A 223 8.42 0.21 13.55
N ASP A 224 8.43 1.02 12.49
CA ASP A 224 8.66 0.56 11.11
C ASP A 224 10.03 -0.12 10.96
N GLU A 225 11.08 0.45 11.53
CA GLU A 225 12.43 -0.15 11.53
C GLU A 225 12.44 -1.50 12.26
N ARG A 226 11.67 -1.62 13.36
CA ARG A 226 11.52 -2.88 14.07
C ARG A 226 10.79 -3.93 13.23
N ILE A 227 9.69 -3.55 12.59
CA ILE A 227 8.92 -4.43 11.69
C ILE A 227 9.80 -4.88 10.54
N ALA A 228 10.50 -3.97 9.86
CA ALA A 228 11.41 -4.30 8.76
C ALA A 228 12.53 -5.25 9.19
N THR A 229 13.05 -5.08 10.41
CA THR A 229 14.07 -5.97 10.98
C THR A 229 13.50 -7.37 11.23
N GLN A 230 12.29 -7.48 11.79
CA GLN A 230 11.65 -8.77 12.04
C GLN A 230 11.35 -9.51 10.72
N ASN A 231 10.88 -8.80 9.70
CA ASN A 231 10.63 -9.40 8.39
C ASN A 231 11.91 -9.98 7.77
N LYS A 232 13.04 -9.26 7.84
CA LYS A 232 14.34 -9.79 7.40
C LYS A 232 14.78 -11.04 8.16
N ILE A 233 14.48 -11.11 9.46
CA ILE A 233 14.77 -12.30 10.27
C ILE A 233 13.91 -13.48 9.81
N ILE A 234 12.60 -13.25 9.57
CA ILE A 234 11.68 -14.26 9.04
C ILE A 234 12.17 -14.79 7.71
N GLU A 235 12.45 -13.93 6.74
CA GLU A 235 12.98 -14.30 5.42
C GLU A 235 14.27 -15.12 5.53
N LYS A 236 15.17 -14.74 6.46
CA LYS A 236 16.39 -15.49 6.72
C LYS A 236 16.12 -16.89 7.24
N TYR A 237 15.18 -17.05 8.18
CA TYR A 237 14.80 -18.36 8.70
C TYR A 237 14.11 -19.21 7.65
N GLU A 238 13.24 -18.66 6.84
CA GLU A 238 12.61 -19.38 5.73
C GLU A 238 13.65 -19.88 4.71
N SER A 239 14.64 -19.03 4.37
CA SER A 239 15.75 -19.43 3.51
C SER A 239 16.61 -20.52 4.15
N LEU A 240 16.87 -20.42 5.46
CA LEU A 240 17.62 -21.42 6.20
C LEU A 240 16.89 -22.77 6.25
N ILE A 241 15.59 -22.76 6.52
CA ILE A 241 14.74 -23.98 6.52
C ILE A 241 14.81 -24.65 5.14
N LYS A 242 14.64 -23.88 4.06
CA LYS A 242 14.77 -24.42 2.69
C LYS A 242 16.17 -25.02 2.45
N GLY A 243 17.22 -24.33 2.85
CA GLY A 243 18.60 -24.77 2.69
C GLY A 243 18.89 -26.07 3.46
N ILE A 244 18.46 -26.15 4.73
CA ILE A 244 18.62 -27.36 5.56
C ILE A 244 17.83 -28.52 4.96
N ALA A 245 16.56 -28.32 4.58
CA ALA A 245 15.75 -29.35 3.96
C ALA A 245 16.39 -29.91 2.69
N GLN A 246 16.88 -29.04 1.81
CA GLN A 246 17.58 -29.44 0.59
C GLN A 246 18.87 -30.22 0.90
N HIS A 247 19.65 -29.77 1.89
CA HIS A 247 20.86 -30.42 2.31
C HIS A 247 20.57 -31.83 2.88
N CYS A 248 19.64 -31.94 3.82
CA CYS A 248 19.24 -33.22 4.42
C CYS A 248 18.74 -34.22 3.37
N ILE A 249 17.90 -33.76 2.44
CA ILE A 249 17.40 -34.61 1.35
C ILE A 249 18.56 -35.06 0.46
N LYS A 250 19.45 -34.15 0.07
CA LYS A 250 20.61 -34.50 -0.78
C LYS A 250 21.54 -35.51 -0.09
N GLU A 251 21.84 -35.33 1.19
CA GLU A 251 22.69 -36.24 1.94
C GLU A 251 22.01 -37.61 2.13
N SER A 252 20.73 -37.65 2.46
CA SER A 252 19.98 -38.89 2.65
C SER A 252 19.72 -39.64 1.35
N THR A 253 19.72 -38.98 0.20
CA THR A 253 19.53 -39.60 -1.13
C THR A 253 20.84 -39.92 -1.86
N SER A 254 21.97 -39.51 -1.32
CA SER A 254 23.28 -39.80 -1.90
C SER A 254 23.54 -41.29 -1.95
N GLY A 255 23.67 -41.84 -3.17
CA GLY A 255 23.85 -43.26 -3.39
C GLY A 255 22.56 -44.13 -3.41
N ASN A 256 21.39 -43.52 -3.27
CA ASN A 256 20.10 -44.24 -3.30
C ASN A 256 19.54 -44.35 -4.72
N THR A 257 18.76 -45.44 -4.91
CA THR A 257 18.04 -45.69 -6.16
C THR A 257 16.76 -44.83 -6.18
N TYR A 258 16.47 -44.18 -7.29
CA TYR A 258 15.20 -43.49 -7.46
C TYR A 258 14.04 -44.48 -7.57
N VAL A 259 12.99 -44.24 -6.79
CA VAL A 259 11.76 -45.04 -6.80
C VAL A 259 10.62 -44.17 -7.31
N LYS A 260 9.75 -44.71 -8.17
CA LYS A 260 8.56 -43.99 -8.60
C LYS A 260 7.63 -43.76 -7.42
N LEU A 261 7.07 -42.57 -7.30
CA LEU A 261 6.18 -42.20 -6.20
C LEU A 261 5.00 -43.15 -6.06
N GLY A 262 4.41 -43.60 -7.18
CA GLY A 262 3.32 -44.58 -7.19
C GLY A 262 3.69 -45.97 -6.70
N ASN A 263 4.99 -46.27 -6.46
CA ASN A 263 5.42 -47.55 -5.87
C ASN A 263 5.47 -47.50 -4.32
N ILE A 264 5.42 -46.29 -3.75
CA ILE A 264 5.53 -46.07 -2.30
C ILE A 264 4.28 -45.45 -1.69
N CYS A 265 3.42 -44.84 -2.49
CA CYS A 265 2.16 -44.29 -2.03
C CYS A 265 1.06 -44.40 -3.10
N GLN A 266 -0.18 -44.45 -2.64
CA GLN A 266 -1.34 -44.37 -3.51
C GLN A 266 -1.61 -42.89 -3.84
N ILE A 267 -1.64 -42.54 -5.13
CA ILE A 267 -1.91 -41.20 -5.58
C ILE A 267 -3.36 -41.11 -6.05
N THR A 268 -4.10 -40.15 -5.51
CA THR A 268 -5.48 -39.86 -5.91
C THR A 268 -5.70 -38.39 -5.99
N THR A 269 -6.68 -37.93 -6.77
CA THR A 269 -7.08 -36.51 -6.87
C THR A 269 -8.42 -36.31 -6.22
N GLY A 270 -8.61 -35.13 -5.62
CA GLY A 270 -9.90 -34.67 -5.13
C GLY A 270 -10.92 -34.61 -6.27
N LYS A 271 -12.19 -34.86 -5.97
CA LYS A 271 -13.30 -34.93 -6.93
C LYS A 271 -14.30 -33.78 -6.77
N LEU A 272 -14.16 -32.97 -5.72
CA LEU A 272 -15.09 -31.91 -5.38
C LEU A 272 -14.47 -30.55 -5.72
N ASP A 273 -15.32 -29.64 -6.22
CA ASP A 273 -14.94 -28.24 -6.43
C ASP A 273 -15.01 -27.44 -5.14
N ALA A 274 -14.29 -26.29 -5.09
CA ALA A 274 -14.28 -25.41 -3.93
C ALA A 274 -15.68 -24.90 -3.55
N ASN A 275 -16.63 -24.89 -4.46
CA ASN A 275 -18.02 -24.50 -4.24
C ASN A 275 -18.82 -25.48 -3.37
N GLU A 276 -18.30 -26.68 -3.13
CA GLU A 276 -18.91 -27.72 -2.27
C GLU A 276 -18.63 -27.47 -0.77
N GLN A 277 -17.96 -26.37 -0.44
CA GLN A 277 -17.70 -25.97 0.95
C GLN A 277 -19.02 -25.69 1.70
N VAL A 278 -19.01 -26.01 2.99
CA VAL A 278 -20.10 -25.75 3.93
C VAL A 278 -19.57 -24.95 5.11
N ASP A 279 -20.11 -23.75 5.38
CA ASP A 279 -19.58 -22.82 6.39
C ASP A 279 -19.43 -23.44 7.79
N ASN A 280 -20.36 -24.31 8.18
CA ASN A 280 -20.36 -25.01 9.47
C ASN A 280 -20.05 -26.50 9.36
N GLY A 281 -19.36 -26.93 8.28
CA GLY A 281 -18.98 -28.31 8.05
C GLY A 281 -18.09 -28.87 9.15
N ILE A 282 -18.14 -30.19 9.34
CA ILE A 282 -17.46 -30.92 10.43
C ILE A 282 -16.00 -31.21 10.08
N TYR A 283 -15.72 -31.47 8.79
CA TYR A 283 -14.41 -31.93 8.34
C TYR A 283 -13.63 -30.85 7.61
N PRO A 284 -12.28 -30.83 7.67
CA PRO A 284 -11.47 -29.92 6.88
C PRO A 284 -11.56 -30.30 5.39
N PHE A 285 -11.78 -29.30 4.53
CA PHE A 285 -11.86 -29.43 3.09
C PHE A 285 -10.70 -28.69 2.44
N PHE A 286 -9.75 -29.46 1.94
CA PHE A 286 -8.53 -28.95 1.33
C PHE A 286 -8.74 -28.69 -0.16
N THR A 287 -8.45 -27.46 -0.58
CA THR A 287 -8.46 -26.98 -1.97
C THR A 287 -7.08 -26.40 -2.31
N CYS A 288 -7.01 -25.55 -3.33
CA CYS A 288 -5.79 -24.78 -3.63
C CYS A 288 -5.58 -23.57 -2.70
N ALA A 289 -6.51 -23.31 -1.76
CA ALA A 289 -6.40 -22.21 -0.80
C ALA A 289 -5.37 -22.56 0.30
N GLU A 290 -4.75 -21.56 0.87
CA GLU A 290 -3.78 -21.71 1.96
C GLU A 290 -4.42 -22.26 3.24
N GLN A 291 -5.65 -21.83 3.51
CA GLN A 291 -6.44 -22.31 4.65
C GLN A 291 -7.51 -23.29 4.18
N PRO A 292 -7.69 -24.43 4.88
CA PRO A 292 -8.74 -25.38 4.55
C PRO A 292 -10.13 -24.77 4.81
N PHE A 293 -11.06 -25.04 3.91
CA PHE A 293 -12.49 -24.82 4.11
C PHE A 293 -13.08 -25.94 4.99
N LYS A 294 -14.39 -25.99 5.09
CA LYS A 294 -15.11 -27.04 5.80
C LYS A 294 -16.11 -27.75 4.89
N ILE A 295 -16.42 -29.01 5.21
CA ILE A 295 -17.39 -29.84 4.50
C ILE A 295 -18.05 -30.84 5.47
N ASP A 296 -19.23 -31.34 5.13
CA ASP A 296 -19.99 -32.25 5.99
C ASP A 296 -19.60 -33.75 5.83
N SER A 297 -18.84 -34.07 4.78
CA SER A 297 -18.39 -35.43 4.53
C SER A 297 -16.90 -35.47 4.23
N PHE A 298 -16.24 -36.56 4.59
CA PHE A 298 -14.83 -36.79 4.25
C PHE A 298 -14.68 -37.75 3.07
N ALA A 299 -13.66 -37.52 2.26
CA ALA A 299 -13.33 -38.37 1.11
C ALA A 299 -12.39 -39.53 1.48
N PHE A 300 -11.58 -39.37 2.53
CA PHE A 300 -10.65 -40.38 3.05
C PHE A 300 -10.42 -40.14 4.54
N ASP A 301 -10.11 -41.21 5.26
CA ASP A 301 -9.79 -41.19 6.69
C ASP A 301 -8.47 -41.96 6.87
N THR A 302 -7.37 -41.32 6.51
CA THR A 302 -6.03 -41.88 6.59
C THR A 302 -4.99 -40.75 6.60
N GLU A 303 -3.80 -41.09 7.04
CA GLU A 303 -2.64 -40.21 6.95
C GLU A 303 -2.30 -39.94 5.48
N ALA A 304 -2.26 -38.68 5.09
CA ALA A 304 -2.09 -38.27 3.70
C ALA A 304 -1.27 -37.00 3.54
N LEU A 305 -0.46 -36.97 2.51
CA LEU A 305 0.22 -35.74 2.06
C LEU A 305 -0.61 -35.11 0.94
N LEU A 306 -1.04 -33.90 1.15
CA LEU A 306 -1.86 -33.15 0.22
C LEU A 306 -0.99 -32.17 -0.57
N ILE A 307 -1.10 -32.18 -1.89
CA ILE A 307 -0.30 -31.32 -2.77
C ILE A 307 -1.27 -30.55 -3.67
N SER A 308 -1.19 -29.22 -3.62
CA SER A 308 -1.97 -28.35 -4.53
C SER A 308 -1.52 -28.55 -5.98
N GLY A 309 -2.42 -29.04 -6.82
CA GLY A 309 -2.15 -29.38 -8.22
C GLY A 309 -2.31 -28.21 -9.18
N ASN A 310 -2.90 -27.08 -8.78
CA ASN A 310 -3.18 -25.93 -9.62
C ASN A 310 -3.33 -24.64 -8.78
N GLY A 311 -3.56 -23.49 -9.45
CA GLY A 311 -3.81 -22.20 -8.81
C GLY A 311 -2.55 -21.48 -8.33
N ALA A 312 -2.74 -20.40 -7.57
CA ALA A 312 -1.66 -19.55 -7.07
C ALA A 312 -0.70 -20.29 -6.13
N ASN A 313 -1.18 -21.33 -5.43
CA ASN A 313 -0.42 -22.14 -4.49
C ASN A 313 0.01 -23.50 -5.08
N LEU A 314 0.29 -23.56 -6.40
CA LEU A 314 0.77 -24.78 -7.06
C LEU A 314 1.98 -25.37 -6.33
N GLY A 315 1.90 -26.66 -5.96
CA GLY A 315 2.97 -27.36 -5.25
C GLY A 315 2.99 -27.15 -3.73
N TYR A 316 2.06 -26.37 -3.17
CA TYR A 316 1.91 -26.24 -1.72
C TYR A 316 1.56 -27.59 -1.11
N ILE A 317 2.26 -27.95 -0.02
CA ILE A 317 2.13 -29.25 0.66
C ILE A 317 1.48 -29.03 2.02
N ASN A 318 0.47 -29.85 2.31
CA ASN A 318 -0.21 -29.92 3.61
C ASN A 318 -0.22 -31.37 4.13
N TYR A 319 -0.25 -31.53 5.48
CA TYR A 319 -0.23 -32.83 6.14
C TYR A 319 -1.21 -32.87 7.31
#